data_4606d45ebdd2f9ab312b77df2314d94c
#
_entry.id   4606d45ebdd2f9ab312b77df2314d94c
#
_cell.length_a   1.000
_cell.length_b   1.000
_cell.length_c   1.000
_cell.angle_alpha   90.00
_cell.angle_beta   90.00
_cell.angle_gamma   90.00
#
_symmetry.space_group_name_H-M   'P 1'
#
loop_
_entity.id
_entity.type
_entity.pdbx_description
1 polymer ?
#
loop_
_entity_poly.entity_id
_entity_poly.type
_entity_poly.pdbx_seq_one_letter_code
_entity_poly.pdbx_strand_id
1 'polypeptide(L)'
;MLNKAFTLVEMLVALAVGAIVIMATYASYEMVDTQYKKNIDVANMHTSGRSIMQIIERDVRMAGFEYRHTSGANKGKKAFSSSIATPLDITDSGNKCCDEVKVIYDYFNEDTKVVKRIQIHYFTKEHDTPKKGKRYRLYKQVNDILPTAKTRPAEVMADFVEDLQLVNV
;
A
#
# COMPACT_ATOMS: atom_id res chain seq x y z
N MET A 1 -2.73 -59.35 45.26
CA MET A 1 -2.34 -58.25 44.36
C MET A 1 -1.41 -57.36 45.17
N LEU A 2 -0.10 -57.32 44.82
CA LEU A 2 0.85 -56.40 45.48
C LEU A 2 0.67 -55.02 44.96
N ASN A 3 0.10 -54.13 45.78
CA ASN A 3 0.07 -52.69 45.49
C ASN A 3 1.50 -52.17 45.63
N LYS A 4 2.18 -51.99 44.49
CA LYS A 4 3.47 -51.27 44.45
C LYS A 4 3.20 -49.79 44.66
N ALA A 5 3.56 -49.26 45.83
CA ALA A 5 3.53 -47.81 46.07
C ALA A 5 4.68 -47.14 45.31
N PHE A 6 4.44 -45.97 44.72
CA PHE A 6 5.50 -45.19 44.07
C PHE A 6 6.53 -44.71 45.07
N THR A 7 7.79 -44.79 44.68
CA THR A 7 8.87 -44.26 45.48
C THR A 7 8.97 -42.74 45.33
N LEU A 8 9.47 -42.04 46.35
CA LEU A 8 9.66 -40.60 46.34
C LEU A 8 10.61 -40.18 45.17
N VAL A 9 11.58 -41.00 44.85
CA VAL A 9 12.53 -40.79 43.76
C VAL A 9 11.84 -40.85 42.40
N GLU A 10 10.92 -41.79 42.16
CA GLU A 10 10.14 -41.87 40.91
C GLU A 10 9.29 -40.60 40.70
N MET A 11 8.68 -40.06 41.75
CA MET A 11 7.92 -38.81 41.67
C MET A 11 8.82 -37.62 41.34
N LEU A 12 10.00 -37.51 41.94
CA LEU A 12 10.95 -36.44 41.63
C LEU A 12 11.45 -36.51 40.18
N VAL A 13 11.78 -37.73 39.68
CA VAL A 13 12.19 -37.88 38.28
C VAL A 13 11.06 -37.54 37.31
N ALA A 14 9.82 -37.97 37.60
CA ALA A 14 8.66 -37.66 36.76
C ALA A 14 8.40 -36.16 36.70
N LEU A 15 8.51 -35.43 37.80
CA LEU A 15 8.39 -33.99 37.85
C LEU A 15 9.50 -33.29 37.06
N ALA A 16 10.76 -33.73 37.18
CA ALA A 16 11.87 -33.15 36.44
C ALA A 16 11.71 -33.34 34.91
N VAL A 17 11.37 -34.56 34.49
CA VAL A 17 11.10 -34.83 33.07
C VAL A 17 9.90 -34.07 32.56
N GLY A 18 8.82 -33.99 33.33
CA GLY A 18 7.62 -33.22 33.00
C GLY A 18 7.93 -31.71 32.79
N ALA A 19 8.75 -31.12 33.67
CA ALA A 19 9.16 -29.72 33.53
C ALA A 19 9.98 -29.47 32.26
N ILE A 20 10.89 -30.39 31.89
CA ILE A 20 11.67 -30.27 30.64
C ILE A 20 10.75 -30.33 29.41
N VAL A 21 9.78 -31.23 29.39
CA VAL A 21 8.82 -31.37 28.27
C VAL A 21 7.97 -30.14 28.14
N ILE A 22 7.49 -29.55 29.25
CA ILE A 22 6.70 -28.31 29.24
C ILE A 22 7.54 -27.18 28.69
N MET A 23 8.79 -27.01 29.12
CA MET A 23 9.68 -25.94 28.61
C MET A 23 9.95 -26.12 27.11
N ALA A 24 10.19 -27.30 26.63
CA ALA A 24 10.43 -27.60 25.22
C ALA A 24 9.20 -27.30 24.36
N THR A 25 7.99 -27.64 24.83
CA THR A 25 6.73 -27.34 24.15
C THR A 25 6.48 -25.83 24.08
N TYR A 26 6.74 -25.12 25.17
CA TYR A 26 6.56 -23.64 25.20
C TYR A 26 7.52 -22.93 24.24
N ALA A 27 8.80 -23.31 24.24
CA ALA A 27 9.79 -22.78 23.31
C ALA A 27 9.42 -23.03 21.84
N SER A 28 8.90 -24.21 21.53
CA SER A 28 8.40 -24.54 20.19
C SER A 28 7.20 -23.69 19.80
N TYR A 29 6.29 -23.46 20.73
CA TYR A 29 5.12 -22.60 20.50
C TYR A 29 5.52 -21.14 20.19
N GLU A 30 6.44 -20.56 20.96
CA GLU A 30 6.92 -19.19 20.70
C GLU A 30 7.59 -19.06 19.32
N MET A 31 8.34 -20.06 18.89
CA MET A 31 8.97 -20.09 17.57
C MET A 31 7.91 -20.12 16.46
N VAL A 32 6.90 -20.97 16.58
CA VAL A 32 5.79 -21.07 15.61
C VAL A 32 4.99 -19.76 15.55
N ASP A 33 4.64 -19.18 16.70
CA ASP A 33 3.90 -17.92 16.77
C ASP A 33 4.67 -16.78 16.10
N THR A 34 5.97 -16.69 16.33
CA THR A 34 6.83 -15.69 15.70
C THR A 34 6.90 -15.86 14.18
N GLN A 35 7.02 -17.09 13.69
CA GLN A 35 7.03 -17.37 12.26
C GLN A 35 5.66 -17.10 11.62
N TYR A 36 4.59 -17.46 12.30
CA TYR A 36 3.23 -17.21 11.83
C TYR A 36 2.96 -15.70 11.66
N LYS A 37 3.33 -14.90 12.66
CA LYS A 37 3.22 -13.43 12.57
C LYS A 37 4.01 -12.86 11.40
N LYS A 38 5.26 -13.29 11.22
CA LYS A 38 6.08 -12.87 10.07
C LYS A 38 5.43 -13.22 8.73
N ASN A 39 4.88 -14.43 8.61
CA ASN A 39 4.22 -14.87 7.38
C ASN A 39 2.97 -14.06 7.07
N ILE A 40 2.17 -13.72 8.10
CA ILE A 40 1.01 -12.83 7.94
C ILE A 40 1.46 -11.44 7.49
N ASP A 41 2.48 -10.86 8.10
CA ASP A 41 2.99 -9.54 7.73
C ASP A 41 3.47 -9.51 6.28
N VAL A 42 4.20 -10.54 5.84
CA VAL A 42 4.66 -10.69 4.45
C VAL A 42 3.47 -10.84 3.49
N ALA A 43 2.48 -11.66 3.83
CA ALA A 43 1.28 -11.84 3.01
C ALA A 43 0.47 -10.54 2.87
N ASN A 44 0.30 -9.81 3.96
CA ASN A 44 -0.38 -8.51 3.97
C ASN A 44 0.39 -7.48 3.13
N MET A 45 1.71 -7.45 3.22
CA MET A 45 2.56 -6.57 2.42
C MET A 45 2.41 -6.88 0.92
N HIS A 46 2.45 -8.14 0.52
CA HIS A 46 2.25 -8.54 -0.89
C HIS A 46 0.86 -8.18 -1.40
N THR A 47 -0.17 -8.40 -0.60
CA THR A 47 -1.55 -8.08 -0.99
C THR A 47 -1.75 -6.57 -1.14
N SER A 48 -1.27 -5.79 -0.16
CA SER A 48 -1.35 -4.33 -0.20
C SER A 48 -0.52 -3.75 -1.35
N GLY A 49 0.70 -4.23 -1.55
CA GLY A 49 1.56 -3.80 -2.65
C GLY A 49 0.94 -4.06 -4.02
N ARG A 50 0.37 -5.25 -4.23
CA ARG A 50 -0.33 -5.58 -5.48
C ARG A 50 -1.54 -4.67 -5.72
N SER A 51 -2.35 -4.41 -4.70
CA SER A 51 -3.51 -3.51 -4.81
C SER A 51 -3.09 -2.09 -5.16
N ILE A 52 -2.03 -1.59 -4.55
CA ILE A 52 -1.49 -0.25 -4.83
C ILE A 52 -0.99 -0.16 -6.27
N MET A 53 -0.22 -1.15 -6.72
CA MET A 53 0.27 -1.20 -8.10
C MET A 53 -0.88 -1.22 -9.13
N GLN A 54 -1.95 -1.97 -8.86
CA GLN A 54 -3.13 -1.96 -9.72
C GLN A 54 -3.83 -0.60 -9.78
N ILE A 55 -3.86 0.13 -8.67
CA ILE A 55 -4.43 1.49 -8.64
C ILE A 55 -3.56 2.44 -9.47
N ILE A 56 -2.24 2.41 -9.29
CA ILE A 56 -1.30 3.24 -10.06
C ILE A 56 -1.39 2.90 -11.55
N GLU A 57 -1.35 1.62 -11.88
CA GLU A 57 -1.46 1.16 -13.27
C GLU A 57 -2.75 1.64 -13.95
N ARG A 58 -3.89 1.53 -13.26
CA ARG A 58 -5.17 2.04 -13.76
C ARG A 58 -5.10 3.54 -14.05
N ASP A 59 -4.58 4.31 -13.11
CA ASP A 59 -4.53 5.76 -13.23
C ASP A 59 -3.52 6.18 -14.33
N VAL A 60 -2.39 5.47 -14.48
CA VAL A 60 -1.45 5.67 -15.59
C VAL A 60 -2.08 5.31 -16.95
N ARG A 61 -2.86 4.24 -17.05
CA ARG A 61 -3.59 3.89 -18.28
C ARG A 61 -4.62 4.95 -18.70
N MET A 62 -5.13 5.70 -17.73
CA MET A 62 -6.05 6.81 -17.99
C MET A 62 -5.34 8.11 -18.37
N ALA A 63 -4.01 8.18 -18.28
CA ALA A 63 -3.23 9.39 -18.59
C ALA A 63 -3.58 9.94 -19.98
N GLY A 64 -3.91 11.23 -20.04
CA GLY A 64 -4.25 11.91 -21.30
C GLY A 64 -5.67 11.64 -21.80
N PHE A 65 -6.48 10.89 -21.08
CA PHE A 65 -7.88 10.72 -21.47
C PHE A 65 -8.63 12.06 -21.40
N GLU A 66 -9.20 12.48 -22.54
CA GLU A 66 -10.03 13.67 -22.67
C GLU A 66 -11.49 13.27 -22.90
N TYR A 67 -12.35 13.62 -21.98
CA TYR A 67 -13.76 13.28 -22.06
C TYR A 67 -14.44 14.01 -23.22
N ARG A 68 -15.24 13.24 -24.01
CA ARG A 68 -16.10 13.78 -25.07
C ARG A 68 -17.56 13.53 -24.72
N HIS A 69 -18.39 14.54 -24.93
CA HIS A 69 -19.83 14.42 -24.69
C HIS A 69 -20.44 13.32 -25.56
N THR A 70 -21.21 12.43 -24.96
CA THR A 70 -21.84 11.28 -25.65
C THR A 70 -23.22 11.62 -26.21
N SER A 71 -23.86 12.72 -25.74
CA SER A 71 -25.23 13.10 -26.09
C SER A 71 -25.42 14.62 -26.10
N GLY A 72 -26.57 15.08 -26.62
CA GLY A 72 -26.95 16.48 -26.66
C GLY A 72 -26.26 17.31 -27.76
N ALA A 73 -26.42 18.62 -27.71
CA ALA A 73 -25.88 19.59 -28.69
C ALA A 73 -24.33 19.60 -28.75
N ASN A 74 -23.65 19.05 -27.74
CA ASN A 74 -22.20 18.97 -27.66
C ASN A 74 -21.66 17.59 -27.98
N LYS A 75 -22.46 16.65 -28.50
CA LYS A 75 -22.04 15.29 -28.85
C LYS A 75 -20.74 15.31 -29.67
N GLY A 76 -19.75 14.54 -29.24
CA GLY A 76 -18.43 14.43 -29.88
C GLY A 76 -17.44 15.55 -29.56
N LYS A 77 -17.89 16.67 -28.97
CA LYS A 77 -16.98 17.74 -28.54
C LYS A 77 -16.29 17.40 -27.23
N LYS A 78 -15.06 17.86 -27.07
CA LYS A 78 -14.32 17.74 -25.80
C LYS A 78 -15.04 18.54 -24.70
N ALA A 79 -14.99 18.03 -23.46
CA ALA A 79 -15.57 18.73 -22.31
C ALA A 79 -14.83 20.04 -21.98
N PHE A 80 -13.52 20.05 -22.25
CA PHE A 80 -12.68 21.24 -22.05
C PHE A 80 -12.01 21.63 -23.36
N SER A 81 -11.89 22.94 -23.61
CA SER A 81 -11.23 23.50 -24.81
C SER A 81 -9.70 23.29 -24.76
N SER A 82 -9.12 23.28 -23.57
CA SER A 82 -7.69 23.04 -23.37
C SER A 82 -7.35 21.55 -23.46
N SER A 83 -6.39 21.19 -24.30
CA SER A 83 -5.85 19.83 -24.34
C SER A 83 -4.88 19.58 -23.19
N ILE A 84 -4.72 18.31 -22.83
CA ILE A 84 -3.74 17.86 -21.84
C ILE A 84 -2.38 17.80 -22.53
N ALA A 85 -1.48 18.75 -22.24
CA ALA A 85 -0.16 18.82 -22.86
C ALA A 85 0.81 17.76 -22.30
N THR A 86 0.79 17.56 -20.98
CA THR A 86 1.66 16.60 -20.29
C THR A 86 0.78 15.66 -19.47
N PRO A 87 0.34 14.53 -20.07
CA PRO A 87 -0.59 13.63 -19.40
C PRO A 87 0.06 12.83 -18.28
N LEU A 88 1.37 12.59 -18.40
CA LEU A 88 2.18 11.85 -17.43
C LEU A 88 3.46 12.63 -17.19
N ASP A 89 3.78 12.89 -15.94
CA ASP A 89 5.01 13.54 -15.50
C ASP A 89 5.65 12.67 -14.43
N ILE A 90 6.86 12.20 -14.68
CA ILE A 90 7.64 11.37 -13.77
C ILE A 90 8.86 12.18 -13.36
N THR A 91 8.97 12.44 -12.08
CA THR A 91 10.13 13.09 -11.49
C THR A 91 11.05 12.02 -10.91
N ASP A 92 12.17 11.76 -11.58
CA ASP A 92 13.21 10.86 -11.12
C ASP A 92 14.03 11.53 -10.02
N SER A 93 14.09 10.89 -8.88
CA SER A 93 14.88 11.34 -7.72
C SER A 93 16.36 10.98 -7.84
N GLY A 94 16.75 10.26 -8.87
CA GLY A 94 18.10 9.76 -9.08
C GLY A 94 18.47 8.70 -8.04
N ASN A 95 19.62 8.92 -7.35
CA ASN A 95 20.10 7.99 -6.32
C ASN A 95 19.42 8.14 -4.95
N LYS A 96 18.36 8.95 -4.87
CA LYS A 96 17.58 9.13 -3.64
C LYS A 96 16.31 8.31 -3.71
N CYS A 97 15.80 7.89 -2.57
CA CYS A 97 14.52 7.23 -2.56
C CYS A 97 13.45 8.12 -3.21
N CYS A 98 12.83 7.54 -4.04
CA CYS A 98 11.42 7.51 -4.39
C CYS A 98 11.04 8.55 -5.43
N ASP A 99 10.75 8.04 -6.62
CA ASP A 99 10.24 8.82 -7.73
C ASP A 99 8.82 9.31 -7.45
N GLU A 100 8.45 10.41 -8.13
CA GLU A 100 7.11 10.96 -8.07
C GLU A 100 6.43 10.81 -9.42
N VAL A 101 5.12 10.54 -9.40
CA VAL A 101 4.30 10.43 -10.61
C VAL A 101 3.12 11.37 -10.53
N LYS A 102 2.92 12.16 -11.58
CA LYS A 102 1.71 12.95 -11.78
C LYS A 102 1.00 12.48 -13.03
N VAL A 103 -0.28 12.20 -12.89
CA VAL A 103 -1.14 11.73 -13.98
C VAL A 103 -2.31 12.70 -14.13
N ILE A 104 -2.60 13.12 -15.36
CA ILE A 104 -3.68 14.05 -15.65
C ILE A 104 -4.64 13.40 -16.64
N TYR A 105 -5.93 13.42 -16.32
CA TYR A 105 -7.01 12.98 -17.20
C TYR A 105 -8.36 13.60 -16.83
N ASP A 106 -9.34 13.47 -17.72
CA ASP A 106 -10.70 13.91 -17.48
C ASP A 106 -11.51 12.79 -16.83
N TYR A 107 -12.22 13.11 -15.77
CA TYR A 107 -13.09 12.20 -15.02
C TYR A 107 -14.53 12.68 -15.07
N PHE A 108 -15.45 11.80 -15.48
CA PHE A 108 -16.89 12.05 -15.44
C PHE A 108 -17.47 11.48 -14.14
N ASN A 109 -18.06 12.36 -13.35
CA ASN A 109 -18.77 11.94 -12.15
C ASN A 109 -20.22 11.63 -12.50
N GLU A 110 -20.63 10.38 -12.34
CA GLU A 110 -21.97 9.92 -12.69
C GLU A 110 -23.06 10.49 -11.78
N ASP A 111 -22.77 10.75 -10.52
CA ASP A 111 -23.73 11.27 -9.55
C ASP A 111 -24.06 12.76 -9.82
N THR A 112 -23.03 13.56 -10.03
CA THR A 112 -23.17 15.00 -10.25
C THR A 112 -23.32 15.38 -11.72
N LYS A 113 -23.11 14.42 -12.65
CA LYS A 113 -23.09 14.65 -14.11
C LYS A 113 -22.07 15.70 -14.56
N VAL A 114 -21.03 15.92 -13.75
CA VAL A 114 -19.99 16.93 -14.01
C VAL A 114 -18.71 16.23 -14.48
N VAL A 115 -18.13 16.77 -15.56
CA VAL A 115 -16.77 16.40 -15.99
C VAL A 115 -15.77 17.26 -15.24
N LYS A 116 -14.73 16.63 -14.72
CA LYS A 116 -13.61 17.30 -14.07
C LYS A 116 -12.31 16.85 -14.71
N ARG A 117 -11.37 17.76 -14.88
CA ARG A 117 -9.98 17.42 -15.14
C ARG A 117 -9.26 17.32 -13.82
N ILE A 118 -8.69 16.15 -13.55
CA ILE A 118 -8.02 15.86 -12.28
C ILE A 118 -6.54 15.57 -12.53
N GLN A 119 -5.73 15.93 -11.54
CA GLN A 119 -4.34 15.51 -11.43
C GLN A 119 -4.21 14.60 -10.24
N ILE A 120 -3.69 13.42 -10.48
CA ILE A 120 -3.32 12.49 -9.42
C ILE A 120 -1.81 12.55 -9.25
N HIS A 121 -1.38 12.79 -8.03
CA HIS A 121 0.04 12.87 -7.66
C HIS A 121 0.36 11.76 -6.67
N TYR A 122 1.24 10.86 -7.07
CA TYR A 122 1.85 9.84 -6.24
C TYR A 122 3.22 10.32 -5.82
N PHE A 123 3.48 10.36 -4.53
CA PHE A 123 4.75 10.79 -3.98
C PHE A 123 4.99 10.16 -2.63
N THR A 124 6.24 10.14 -2.20
CA THR A 124 6.60 9.64 -0.88
C THR A 124 7.05 10.76 0.04
N LYS A 125 6.82 10.57 1.33
CA LYS A 125 7.39 11.44 2.37
C LYS A 125 8.09 10.59 3.40
N GLU A 126 9.23 11.10 3.86
CA GLU A 126 9.95 10.52 4.98
C GLU A 126 9.09 10.58 6.25
N HIS A 127 9.03 9.46 6.93
CA HIS A 127 8.37 9.34 8.22
C HIS A 127 9.37 8.85 9.25
N ASP A 128 9.80 9.77 10.10
CA ASP A 128 10.72 9.45 11.18
C ASP A 128 10.06 8.58 12.24
N THR A 129 10.56 7.37 12.38
CA THR A 129 10.28 6.55 13.55
C THR A 129 11.55 6.51 14.43
N PRO A 130 11.50 7.05 15.67
CA PRO A 130 12.69 7.20 16.54
C PRO A 130 13.46 5.90 16.81
N LYS A 131 12.88 4.74 16.53
CA LYS A 131 13.46 3.43 16.86
C LYS A 131 13.90 2.58 15.65
N LYS A 132 13.56 2.96 14.39
CA LYS A 132 13.75 2.06 13.23
C LYS A 132 14.37 2.71 11.98
N GLY A 133 14.92 3.92 12.09
CA GLY A 133 15.54 4.62 10.97
C GLY A 133 14.53 5.29 10.02
N LYS A 134 15.07 5.86 8.96
CA LYS A 134 14.28 6.56 7.93
C LYS A 134 13.39 5.59 7.18
N ARG A 135 12.11 5.87 7.16
CA ARG A 135 11.10 5.11 6.42
C ARG A 135 10.25 6.06 5.61
N TYR A 136 9.75 5.58 4.49
CA TYR A 136 8.91 6.38 3.60
C TYR A 136 7.48 5.88 3.62
N ARG A 137 6.55 6.80 3.41
CA ARG A 137 5.13 6.53 3.19
C ARG A 137 4.75 6.96 1.79
N LEU A 138 4.04 6.12 1.08
CA LEU A 138 3.46 6.47 -0.21
C LEU A 138 2.14 7.19 -0.02
N TYR A 139 2.01 8.34 -0.65
CA TYR A 139 0.82 9.17 -0.65
C TYR A 139 0.21 9.25 -2.05
N LYS A 140 -1.11 9.36 -2.08
CA LYS A 140 -1.88 9.72 -3.25
C LYS A 140 -2.60 11.03 -2.96
N GLN A 141 -2.47 12.01 -3.85
CA GLN A 141 -3.20 13.26 -3.79
C GLN A 141 -3.99 13.45 -5.09
N VAL A 142 -5.26 13.75 -4.98
CA VAL A 142 -6.15 14.02 -6.12
C VAL A 142 -6.52 15.48 -6.09
N ASN A 143 -6.11 16.23 -7.12
CA ASN A 143 -6.40 17.65 -7.26
C ASN A 143 -7.32 17.88 -8.45
N ASP A 144 -8.38 18.68 -8.26
CA ASP A 144 -9.23 19.13 -9.37
C ASP A 144 -8.49 20.28 -10.07
N ILE A 145 -8.32 20.21 -11.39
CA ILE A 145 -7.71 21.28 -12.21
C ILE A 145 -8.81 22.12 -12.85
N LEU A 146 -9.81 21.47 -13.44
CA LEU A 146 -10.93 22.10 -14.12
C LEU A 146 -12.25 21.46 -13.69
N PRO A 147 -13.38 22.20 -13.70
CA PRO A 147 -13.52 23.62 -14.06
C PRO A 147 -12.97 24.58 -13.00
N THR A 148 -12.86 24.14 -11.75
CA THR A 148 -12.35 24.94 -10.63
C THR A 148 -11.23 24.20 -9.95
N ALA A 149 -10.07 24.81 -9.86
CA ALA A 149 -8.92 24.22 -9.19
C ALA A 149 -9.20 24.03 -7.69
N LYS A 150 -8.99 22.81 -7.20
CA LYS A 150 -9.14 22.46 -5.79
C LYS A 150 -8.08 21.45 -5.39
N THR A 151 -7.24 21.83 -4.47
CA THR A 151 -6.28 20.90 -3.83
C THR A 151 -6.97 20.12 -2.73
N ARG A 152 -6.80 18.80 -2.74
CA ARG A 152 -7.32 17.91 -1.69
C ARG A 152 -6.19 17.43 -0.78
N PRO A 153 -6.47 17.02 0.46
CA PRO A 153 -5.49 16.41 1.31
C PRO A 153 -4.94 15.13 0.66
N ALA A 154 -3.66 14.86 0.92
CA ALA A 154 -3.05 13.62 0.48
C ALA A 154 -3.46 12.47 1.40
N GLU A 155 -3.74 11.32 0.82
CA GLU A 155 -4.11 10.09 1.52
C GLU A 155 -2.91 9.15 1.56
N VAL A 156 -2.69 8.48 2.70
CA VAL A 156 -1.65 7.46 2.84
C VAL A 156 -2.13 6.19 2.13
N MET A 157 -1.34 5.68 1.20
CA MET A 157 -1.61 4.42 0.50
C MET A 157 -0.84 3.24 1.12
N ALA A 158 0.39 3.48 1.50
CA ALA A 158 1.25 2.48 2.13
C ALA A 158 2.18 3.09 3.15
N ASP A 159 2.36 2.37 4.26
CA ASP A 159 3.43 2.60 5.22
C ASP A 159 4.64 1.74 4.84
N PHE A 160 5.83 2.26 5.14
CA PHE A 160 7.09 1.51 5.03
C PHE A 160 7.47 1.10 3.60
N VAL A 161 7.40 2.05 2.69
CA VAL A 161 7.98 1.90 1.35
C VAL A 161 9.49 2.12 1.47
N GLU A 162 10.29 1.15 1.02
CA GLU A 162 11.75 1.27 1.04
C GLU A 162 12.24 2.05 -0.19
N ASP A 163 11.66 1.72 -1.35
CA ASP A 163 11.99 2.39 -2.60
C ASP A 163 10.81 2.32 -3.59
N LEU A 164 10.59 3.40 -4.31
CA LEU A 164 9.65 3.49 -5.43
C LEU A 164 10.43 3.98 -6.64
N GLN A 165 10.83 3.08 -7.52
CA GLN A 165 11.53 3.39 -8.75
C GLN A 165 10.62 3.16 -9.96
N LEU A 166 10.59 4.13 -10.85
CA LEU A 166 9.84 4.08 -12.10
C LEU A 166 10.82 4.03 -13.26
N VAL A 167 10.94 2.86 -13.85
CA VAL A 167 11.82 2.65 -14.99
C VAL A 167 11.08 3.03 -16.26
N ASN A 168 11.59 4.04 -16.97
CA ASN A 168 11.18 4.31 -18.33
C ASN A 168 11.74 3.21 -19.24
N VAL A 169 10.86 2.39 -19.79
CA VAL A 169 11.19 1.35 -20.78
C VAL A 169 11.03 1.93 -22.18
#